data_0cc542e38dacd2cf3c4055295aa7a404
#
_entry.id   0cc542e38dacd2cf3c4055295aa7a404
#
_cell.length_a   1.000
_cell.length_b   1.000
_cell.length_c   1.000
_cell.angle_alpha   90.00
_cell.angle_beta   90.00
_cell.angle_gamma   90.00
#
_symmetry.space_group_name_H-M   'P 1'
#
loop_
_entity.id
_entity.type
_entity.pdbx_description
1 polymer ?
#
loop_
_entity_poly.entity_id
_entity_poly.type
_entity_poly.pdbx_seq_one_letter_code
_entity_poly.pdbx_strand_id
1 'polypeptide(L)'
;PNYGTDVMGMETTAVRDGDHYVINGQKMWITNGCVDDDGTPADLVWVYAKTGEKNGRAQLSTFIVEKGMAGYAVGQKIRDKTGMRASNTAELVFTNCRVPVANLVGKEGDSVHHMMRNLELERLALAAMSLGIARRSLDVMVKYSKERHSFGKPLHSFGQIQRHIAESYAEYRACATYVYDTARRMRLESAGNRLDSDGVKLITTTLAKEIADRAIQVLGGYGYVGEYVVERLWRDSKLLEIGGGTIE
;
A
#
# COMPACT_ATOMS: atom_id res chain seq x y z
N PRO A 1 -13.81 -9.71 1.76
CA PRO A 1 -12.61 -10.18 2.49
C PRO A 1 -11.92 -11.41 1.86
N ASN A 2 -12.66 -12.24 1.13
CA ASN A 2 -12.16 -13.52 0.61
C ASN A 2 -11.25 -13.39 -0.62
N TYR A 3 -11.22 -12.23 -1.27
CA TYR A 3 -10.49 -11.97 -2.51
C TYR A 3 -9.60 -10.75 -2.34
N GLY A 4 -8.28 -10.93 -2.43
CA GLY A 4 -7.27 -9.86 -2.37
C GLY A 4 -6.79 -9.52 -3.78
N THR A 5 -5.72 -10.17 -4.22
CA THR A 5 -5.13 -9.98 -5.56
C THR A 5 -6.10 -10.38 -6.69
N ASP A 6 -6.95 -11.40 -6.47
CA ASP A 6 -8.04 -11.77 -7.40
C ASP A 6 -9.24 -10.83 -7.27
N VAL A 7 -9.11 -9.63 -7.80
CA VAL A 7 -10.17 -8.61 -7.74
C VAL A 7 -11.44 -9.00 -8.51
N MET A 8 -11.34 -9.88 -9.51
CA MET A 8 -12.48 -10.33 -10.31
C MET A 8 -13.38 -11.31 -9.54
N GLY A 9 -12.80 -11.98 -8.54
CA GLY A 9 -13.52 -12.88 -7.64
C GLY A 9 -14.38 -12.19 -6.59
N MET A 10 -14.28 -10.84 -6.42
CA MET A 10 -14.98 -10.13 -5.33
C MET A 10 -16.47 -10.49 -5.23
N GLU A 11 -16.99 -10.55 -4.02
CA GLU A 11 -18.38 -10.95 -3.71
C GLU A 11 -19.30 -9.74 -3.47
N THR A 12 -18.76 -8.55 -3.25
CA THR A 12 -19.58 -7.34 -3.08
C THR A 12 -20.37 -7.07 -4.35
N THR A 13 -21.68 -6.94 -4.23
CA THR A 13 -22.63 -6.72 -5.35
C THR A 13 -23.27 -5.35 -5.28
N ALA A 14 -23.68 -4.81 -6.42
CA ALA A 14 -24.51 -3.62 -6.52
C ALA A 14 -25.61 -3.90 -7.57
N VAL A 15 -26.84 -3.99 -7.11
CA VAL A 15 -28.00 -4.27 -7.96
C VAL A 15 -28.80 -2.98 -8.15
N ARG A 16 -29.11 -2.65 -9.41
CA ARG A 16 -29.88 -1.44 -9.72
C ARG A 16 -31.35 -1.60 -9.29
N ASP A 17 -31.85 -0.61 -8.57
CA ASP A 17 -33.23 -0.50 -8.11
C ASP A 17 -33.71 0.93 -8.38
N GLY A 18 -34.32 1.13 -9.54
CA GLY A 18 -34.81 2.45 -9.99
C GLY A 18 -33.68 3.47 -10.16
N ASP A 19 -33.71 4.50 -9.33
CA ASP A 19 -32.72 5.61 -9.30
C ASP A 19 -31.58 5.37 -8.32
N HIS A 20 -31.46 4.18 -7.74
CA HIS A 20 -30.43 3.74 -6.81
C HIS A 20 -29.77 2.43 -7.24
N TYR A 21 -28.61 2.16 -6.62
CA TYR A 21 -28.02 0.82 -6.52
C TYR A 21 -28.11 0.35 -5.07
N VAL A 22 -28.42 -0.91 -4.88
CA VAL A 22 -28.41 -1.58 -3.57
C VAL A 22 -27.10 -2.36 -3.45
N ILE A 23 -26.20 -1.90 -2.59
CA ILE A 23 -24.89 -2.52 -2.38
C ILE A 23 -24.95 -3.47 -1.19
N ASN A 24 -24.45 -4.69 -1.38
CA ASN A 24 -24.28 -5.70 -0.34
C ASN A 24 -22.88 -6.30 -0.39
N GLY A 25 -22.25 -6.44 0.76
CA GLY A 25 -20.93 -7.06 0.89
C GLY A 25 -20.03 -6.42 1.95
N GLN A 26 -18.76 -6.77 1.88
CA GLN A 26 -17.73 -6.32 2.84
C GLN A 26 -16.45 -5.95 2.11
N LYS A 27 -15.72 -5.00 2.67
CA LYS A 27 -14.36 -4.62 2.24
C LYS A 27 -13.42 -4.66 3.45
N MET A 28 -12.26 -5.26 3.28
CA MET A 28 -11.28 -5.41 4.35
C MET A 28 -10.01 -4.61 4.03
N TRP A 29 -9.29 -4.19 5.07
CA TRP A 29 -8.00 -3.51 4.99
C TRP A 29 -8.08 -2.11 4.34
N ILE A 30 -9.21 -1.41 4.50
CA ILE A 30 -9.41 -0.12 3.85
C ILE A 30 -8.70 0.98 4.65
N THR A 31 -7.66 1.53 4.04
CA THR A 31 -6.95 2.71 4.57
C THR A 31 -7.91 3.89 4.61
N ASN A 32 -7.92 4.60 5.75
CA ASN A 32 -8.86 5.69 6.02
C ASN A 32 -10.34 5.30 5.93
N GLY A 33 -10.68 4.01 6.06
CA GLY A 33 -12.07 3.57 6.14
C GLY A 33 -12.79 4.07 7.40
N CYS A 34 -12.03 4.45 8.44
CA CYS A 34 -12.50 5.18 9.61
C CYS A 34 -11.53 6.33 9.96
N VAL A 35 -12.01 7.35 10.66
CA VAL A 35 -11.21 8.56 10.95
C VAL A 35 -10.70 8.64 12.39
N ASP A 36 -11.25 7.85 13.30
CA ASP A 36 -10.90 7.86 14.72
C ASP A 36 -10.84 6.45 15.33
N ASP A 37 -10.63 6.42 16.66
CA ASP A 37 -10.57 5.18 17.41
C ASP A 37 -11.94 4.56 17.70
N ASP A 38 -13.01 5.32 17.61
CA ASP A 38 -14.37 4.85 17.81
C ASP A 38 -14.96 4.19 16.55
N GLY A 39 -14.20 4.21 15.43
CA GLY A 39 -14.63 3.63 14.17
C GLY A 39 -15.59 4.53 13.39
N THR A 40 -15.53 5.85 13.61
CA THR A 40 -16.31 6.81 12.81
C THR A 40 -15.98 6.66 11.33
N PRO A 41 -16.97 6.41 10.44
CA PRO A 41 -16.71 6.27 9.00
C PRO A 41 -16.06 7.51 8.40
N ALA A 42 -15.21 7.33 7.40
CA ALA A 42 -14.74 8.42 6.55
C ALA A 42 -15.91 9.07 5.81
N ASP A 43 -15.79 10.35 5.46
CA ASP A 43 -16.86 11.12 4.81
C ASP A 43 -17.27 10.50 3.46
N LEU A 44 -16.28 9.98 2.72
CA LEU A 44 -16.46 9.33 1.43
C LEU A 44 -15.64 8.05 1.36
N VAL A 45 -16.18 7.01 0.73
CA VAL A 45 -15.43 5.81 0.38
C VAL A 45 -15.66 5.44 -1.08
N TRP A 46 -14.59 4.97 -1.71
CA TRP A 46 -14.57 4.50 -3.09
C TRP A 46 -14.78 2.99 -3.09
N VAL A 47 -15.91 2.52 -3.65
CA VAL A 47 -16.34 1.13 -3.55
C VAL A 47 -16.45 0.49 -4.93
N TYR A 48 -15.69 -0.58 -5.15
CA TYR A 48 -15.87 -1.48 -6.29
C TYR A 48 -16.89 -2.57 -5.95
N ALA A 49 -17.85 -2.81 -6.84
CA ALA A 49 -18.85 -3.85 -6.68
C ALA A 49 -19.23 -4.50 -8.03
N LYS A 50 -19.67 -5.75 -8.00
CA LYS A 50 -20.23 -6.43 -9.16
C LYS A 50 -21.61 -5.86 -9.47
N THR A 51 -21.81 -5.40 -10.69
CA THR A 51 -23.10 -4.94 -11.21
C THR A 51 -23.75 -5.92 -12.18
N GLY A 52 -23.01 -6.92 -12.63
CA GLY A 52 -23.53 -7.93 -13.57
C GLY A 52 -22.44 -8.87 -14.07
N GLU A 53 -22.79 -9.56 -15.16
CA GLU A 53 -21.89 -10.45 -15.89
C GLU A 53 -22.06 -10.25 -17.38
N LYS A 54 -20.98 -10.28 -18.14
CA LYS A 54 -21.00 -10.23 -19.60
C LYS A 54 -19.99 -11.23 -20.16
N ASN A 55 -20.45 -12.14 -21.01
CA ASN A 55 -19.62 -13.19 -21.64
C ASN A 55 -18.82 -14.02 -20.60
N GLY A 56 -19.46 -14.42 -19.50
CA GLY A 56 -18.83 -15.20 -18.43
C GLY A 56 -17.82 -14.44 -17.57
N ARG A 57 -17.79 -13.09 -17.68
CA ARG A 57 -16.89 -12.23 -16.89
C ARG A 57 -17.69 -11.25 -16.04
N ALA A 58 -17.30 -11.12 -14.77
CA ALA A 58 -17.91 -10.15 -13.88
C ALA A 58 -17.73 -8.72 -14.42
N GLN A 59 -18.82 -7.96 -14.44
CA GLN A 59 -18.79 -6.52 -14.65
C GLN A 59 -18.65 -5.82 -13.32
N LEU A 60 -17.62 -4.99 -13.20
CA LEU A 60 -17.34 -4.21 -12.00
C LEU A 60 -17.66 -2.74 -12.24
N SER A 61 -18.32 -2.13 -11.27
CA SER A 61 -18.63 -0.71 -11.25
C SER A 61 -18.10 -0.06 -9.97
N THR A 62 -17.89 1.24 -10.03
CA THR A 62 -17.33 2.01 -8.93
C THR A 62 -18.38 2.99 -8.41
N PHE A 63 -18.50 3.08 -7.11
CA PHE A 63 -19.45 3.95 -6.44
C PHE A 63 -18.76 4.83 -5.40
N ILE A 64 -19.19 6.07 -5.26
CA ILE A 64 -18.88 6.91 -4.11
C ILE A 64 -19.99 6.69 -3.08
N VAL A 65 -19.62 6.12 -1.93
CA VAL A 65 -20.53 5.94 -0.81
C VAL A 65 -20.20 6.97 0.26
N GLU A 66 -21.20 7.70 0.69
CA GLU A 66 -21.07 8.81 1.63
C GLU A 66 -21.39 8.36 3.05
N LYS A 67 -20.74 8.97 4.01
CA LYS A 67 -21.05 8.81 5.43
C LYS A 67 -22.51 9.12 5.69
N GLY A 68 -23.16 8.25 6.45
CA GLY A 68 -24.58 8.40 6.80
C GLY A 68 -25.56 7.76 5.84
N MET A 69 -25.11 7.22 4.70
CA MET A 69 -25.97 6.39 3.85
C MET A 69 -26.45 5.16 4.62
N ALA A 70 -27.76 4.91 4.61
CA ALA A 70 -28.36 3.77 5.29
C ALA A 70 -27.75 2.45 4.77
N GLY A 71 -27.36 1.56 5.68
CA GLY A 71 -26.74 0.29 5.34
C GLY A 71 -25.23 0.33 5.13
N TYR A 72 -24.58 1.49 5.21
CA TYR A 72 -23.11 1.61 5.26
C TYR A 72 -22.64 1.75 6.70
N ALA A 73 -21.68 0.93 7.11
CA ALA A 73 -21.06 0.99 8.43
C ALA A 73 -19.58 0.55 8.39
N VAL A 74 -18.82 0.97 9.40
CA VAL A 74 -17.53 0.39 9.74
C VAL A 74 -17.82 -0.87 10.58
N GLY A 75 -17.34 -2.03 10.11
CA GLY A 75 -17.47 -3.30 10.84
C GLY A 75 -16.51 -3.35 12.02
N GLN A 76 -15.24 -3.03 11.76
CA GLN A 76 -14.22 -2.92 12.80
C GLN A 76 -13.07 -2.00 12.36
N LYS A 77 -12.42 -1.36 13.32
CA LYS A 77 -11.10 -0.75 13.14
C LYS A 77 -10.03 -1.79 13.38
N ILE A 78 -9.09 -1.90 12.45
CA ILE A 78 -7.96 -2.84 12.56
C ILE A 78 -6.80 -2.14 13.26
N ARG A 79 -6.54 -2.51 14.52
CA ARG A 79 -5.61 -1.82 15.41
C ARG A 79 -4.24 -2.49 15.46
N ASP A 80 -4.20 -3.81 15.54
CA ASP A 80 -2.97 -4.58 15.79
C ASP A 80 -2.29 -4.96 14.46
N LYS A 81 -1.66 -3.98 13.84
CA LYS A 81 -0.90 -4.16 12.60
C LYS A 81 0.59 -4.29 12.87
N THR A 82 1.30 -5.05 12.07
CA THR A 82 2.76 -5.16 12.12
C THR A 82 3.42 -3.79 11.97
N GLY A 83 3.04 -3.03 10.95
CA GLY A 83 3.52 -1.68 10.65
C GLY A 83 2.40 -0.73 10.27
N MET A 84 2.76 0.48 9.82
CA MET A 84 1.81 1.55 9.47
C MET A 84 0.75 1.78 10.56
N ARG A 85 1.18 1.70 11.83
CA ARG A 85 0.26 1.72 12.98
C ARG A 85 -0.46 3.06 13.17
N ALA A 86 0.14 4.15 12.67
CA ALA A 86 -0.47 5.47 12.69
C ALA A 86 -1.55 5.67 11.61
N SER A 87 -1.64 4.77 10.63
CA SER A 87 -2.65 4.82 9.58
C SER A 87 -3.92 4.11 10.04
N ASN A 88 -5.07 4.78 9.99
CA ASN A 88 -6.35 4.14 10.25
C ASN A 88 -6.66 3.12 9.15
N THR A 89 -7.09 1.94 9.56
CA THR A 89 -7.44 0.84 8.65
C THR A 89 -8.72 0.19 9.17
N ALA A 90 -9.69 -0.05 8.30
CA ALA A 90 -11.00 -0.56 8.72
C ALA A 90 -11.54 -1.65 7.79
N GLU A 91 -12.47 -2.41 8.32
CA GLU A 91 -13.45 -3.18 7.59
C GLU A 91 -14.67 -2.30 7.31
N LEU A 92 -15.19 -2.35 6.10
CA LEU A 92 -16.42 -1.68 5.70
C LEU A 92 -17.49 -2.73 5.40
N VAL A 93 -18.71 -2.48 5.89
CA VAL A 93 -19.87 -3.38 5.72
C VAL A 93 -20.98 -2.64 5.02
N PHE A 94 -21.54 -3.27 4.01
CA PHE A 94 -22.68 -2.78 3.24
C PHE A 94 -23.83 -3.78 3.35
N THR A 95 -24.95 -3.37 3.94
CA THR A 95 -26.16 -4.20 4.11
C THR A 95 -27.33 -3.44 3.52
N ASN A 96 -27.77 -3.86 2.33
CA ASN A 96 -28.82 -3.15 1.58
C ASN A 96 -28.53 -1.64 1.48
N CYS A 97 -27.26 -1.27 1.29
CA CYS A 97 -26.85 0.14 1.23
C CYS A 97 -27.34 0.76 -0.08
N ARG A 98 -28.25 1.72 0.05
CA ARG A 98 -28.86 2.44 -1.09
C ARG A 98 -27.99 3.62 -1.50
N VAL A 99 -27.42 3.52 -2.70
CA VAL A 99 -26.51 4.52 -3.26
C VAL A 99 -27.15 5.11 -4.52
N PRO A 100 -27.33 6.43 -4.62
CA PRO A 100 -27.93 7.07 -5.80
C PRO A 100 -27.15 6.73 -7.10
N VAL A 101 -27.85 6.61 -8.23
CA VAL A 101 -27.22 6.41 -9.55
C VAL A 101 -26.20 7.52 -9.86
N ALA A 102 -26.41 8.74 -9.37
CA ALA A 102 -25.49 9.87 -9.53
C ALA A 102 -24.13 9.63 -8.90
N ASN A 103 -24.01 8.72 -7.92
CA ASN A 103 -22.76 8.34 -7.26
C ASN A 103 -21.98 7.22 -8.00
N LEU A 104 -22.50 6.75 -9.15
CA LEU A 104 -21.76 5.86 -10.04
C LEU A 104 -20.63 6.64 -10.72
N VAL A 105 -19.40 6.16 -10.60
CA VAL A 105 -18.22 6.76 -11.22
C VAL A 105 -18.01 6.19 -12.61
N GLY A 106 -18.05 7.05 -13.61
CA GLY A 106 -17.93 6.64 -15.02
C GLY A 106 -19.17 5.92 -15.54
N LYS A 107 -18.99 4.78 -16.20
CA LYS A 107 -20.06 3.95 -16.72
C LYS A 107 -20.15 2.62 -16.00
N GLU A 108 -21.33 2.05 -15.94
CA GLU A 108 -21.53 0.71 -15.41
C GLU A 108 -20.68 -0.31 -16.18
N GLY A 109 -19.95 -1.13 -15.43
CA GLY A 109 -19.08 -2.18 -15.98
C GLY A 109 -17.66 -1.74 -16.38
N ASP A 110 -17.33 -0.45 -16.33
CA ASP A 110 -16.02 0.08 -16.80
C ASP A 110 -14.89 0.03 -15.74
N SER A 111 -15.19 -0.39 -14.51
CA SER A 111 -14.26 -0.20 -13.38
C SER A 111 -12.99 -1.04 -13.45
N VAL A 112 -12.98 -2.14 -14.18
CA VAL A 112 -11.74 -2.92 -14.37
C VAL A 112 -10.66 -2.07 -15.05
N HIS A 113 -11.04 -1.29 -16.06
CA HIS A 113 -10.12 -0.40 -16.76
C HIS A 113 -9.58 0.70 -15.84
N HIS A 114 -10.46 1.34 -15.08
CA HIS A 114 -10.09 2.39 -14.12
C HIS A 114 -9.18 1.84 -13.00
N MET A 115 -9.50 0.65 -12.48
CA MET A 115 -8.71 -0.03 -11.46
C MET A 115 -7.29 -0.35 -11.95
N MET A 116 -7.14 -0.92 -13.14
CA MET A 116 -5.83 -1.25 -13.70
C MET A 116 -4.98 -0.01 -13.90
N ARG A 117 -5.57 1.09 -14.38
CA ARG A 117 -4.87 2.36 -14.52
C ARG A 117 -4.45 2.97 -13.17
N ASN A 118 -5.33 2.90 -12.17
CA ASN A 118 -5.01 3.39 -10.83
C ASN A 118 -3.86 2.59 -10.19
N LEU A 119 -3.83 1.27 -10.41
CA LEU A 119 -2.76 0.42 -9.90
C LEU A 119 -1.38 0.77 -10.47
N GLU A 120 -1.28 1.28 -11.70
CA GLU A 120 0.00 1.74 -12.26
C GLU A 120 0.58 2.91 -11.46
N LEU A 121 -0.26 3.88 -11.09
CA LEU A 121 0.13 5.03 -10.25
C LEU A 121 0.42 4.61 -8.82
N GLU A 122 -0.43 3.77 -8.24
CA GLU A 122 -0.29 3.27 -6.88
C GLU A 122 1.03 2.52 -6.71
N ARG A 123 1.39 1.63 -7.63
CA ARG A 123 2.64 0.86 -7.58
C ARG A 123 3.87 1.75 -7.64
N LEU A 124 3.87 2.77 -8.48
CA LEU A 124 4.94 3.77 -8.49
C LEU A 124 5.02 4.56 -7.17
N ALA A 125 3.88 4.94 -6.59
CA ALA A 125 3.82 5.63 -5.30
C ALA A 125 4.36 4.73 -4.16
N LEU A 126 4.01 3.44 -4.14
CA LEU A 126 4.54 2.46 -3.18
C LEU A 126 6.06 2.30 -3.32
N ALA A 127 6.58 2.28 -4.56
CA ALA A 127 8.02 2.27 -4.80
C ALA A 127 8.70 3.54 -4.28
N ALA A 128 8.10 4.71 -4.46
CA ALA A 128 8.62 5.97 -3.93
C ALA A 128 8.61 6.01 -2.39
N MET A 129 7.57 5.49 -1.74
CA MET A 129 7.53 5.33 -0.28
C MET A 129 8.65 4.40 0.20
N SER A 130 8.89 3.31 -0.52
CA SER A 130 9.97 2.35 -0.23
C SER A 130 11.35 2.99 -0.33
N LEU A 131 11.58 3.86 -1.30
CA LEU A 131 12.82 4.66 -1.38
C LEU A 131 13.03 5.52 -0.14
N GLY A 132 11.97 6.12 0.39
CA GLY A 132 12.04 6.90 1.63
C GLY A 132 12.48 6.06 2.82
N ILE A 133 11.94 4.85 2.95
CA ILE A 133 12.33 3.88 3.99
C ILE A 133 13.79 3.45 3.82
N ALA A 134 14.20 3.06 2.61
CA ALA A 134 15.57 2.65 2.31
C ALA A 134 16.57 3.77 2.61
N ARG A 135 16.28 5.00 2.19
CA ARG A 135 17.12 6.16 2.43
C ARG A 135 17.28 6.43 3.94
N ARG A 136 16.16 6.48 4.67
CA ARG A 136 16.19 6.74 6.11
C ARG A 136 16.95 5.65 6.87
N SER A 137 16.76 4.39 6.51
CA SER A 137 17.48 3.25 7.10
C SER A 137 18.98 3.37 6.86
N LEU A 138 19.39 3.71 5.65
CA LEU A 138 20.79 3.91 5.28
C LEU A 138 21.42 5.09 6.06
N ASP A 139 20.73 6.22 6.17
CA ASP A 139 21.23 7.39 6.90
C ASP A 139 21.46 7.08 8.38
N VAL A 140 20.52 6.35 9.01
CA VAL A 140 20.66 5.93 10.42
C VAL A 140 21.81 4.94 10.59
N MET A 141 21.89 3.94 9.71
CA MET A 141 22.96 2.92 9.72
C MET A 141 24.36 3.57 9.60
N VAL A 142 24.52 4.49 8.64
CA VAL A 142 25.79 5.22 8.43
C VAL A 142 26.15 6.07 9.63
N LYS A 143 25.19 6.83 10.18
CA LYS A 143 25.42 7.67 11.36
C LYS A 143 25.87 6.82 12.55
N TYR A 144 25.09 5.80 12.89
CA TYR A 144 25.36 4.93 14.01
C TYR A 144 26.73 4.23 13.89
N SER A 145 27.09 3.76 12.70
CA SER A 145 28.38 3.10 12.46
C SER A 145 29.61 4.00 12.71
N LYS A 146 29.44 5.32 12.62
CA LYS A 146 30.51 6.33 12.95
C LYS A 146 30.59 6.61 14.41
N GLU A 147 29.48 6.61 15.13
CA GLU A 147 29.40 7.00 16.55
C GLU A 147 29.64 5.80 17.47
N ARG A 148 29.19 4.61 17.12
CA ARG A 148 29.34 3.40 17.94
C ARG A 148 30.72 2.80 17.80
N HIS A 149 31.37 2.54 18.95
CA HIS A 149 32.67 1.87 19.03
C HIS A 149 32.52 0.44 19.57
N SER A 150 33.32 -0.48 19.02
CA SER A 150 33.49 -1.84 19.50
C SER A 150 34.91 -2.29 19.23
N PHE A 151 35.47 -3.10 20.13
CA PHE A 151 36.88 -3.53 20.05
C PHE A 151 37.86 -2.37 19.86
N GLY A 152 37.64 -1.22 20.52
CA GLY A 152 38.53 -0.06 20.53
C GLY A 152 38.46 0.84 19.30
N LYS A 153 37.55 0.58 18.33
CA LYS A 153 37.40 1.39 17.10
C LYS A 153 35.95 1.54 16.66
N PRO A 154 35.60 2.56 15.84
CA PRO A 154 34.23 2.77 15.38
C PRO A 154 33.78 1.64 14.48
N LEU A 155 32.46 1.32 14.47
CA LEU A 155 31.90 0.20 13.73
C LEU A 155 32.20 0.25 12.22
N HIS A 156 32.19 1.43 11.61
CA HIS A 156 32.49 1.58 10.19
C HIS A 156 33.92 1.13 9.78
N SER A 157 34.82 0.88 10.75
CA SER A 157 36.15 0.33 10.49
C SER A 157 36.18 -1.17 10.25
N PHE A 158 35.05 -1.86 10.44
CA PHE A 158 34.94 -3.30 10.21
C PHE A 158 34.40 -3.60 8.81
N GLY A 159 35.07 -4.50 8.08
CA GLY A 159 34.74 -4.82 6.68
C GLY A 159 33.29 -5.30 6.49
N GLN A 160 32.72 -6.07 7.44
CA GLN A 160 31.35 -6.51 7.36
C GLN A 160 30.33 -5.35 7.47
N ILE A 161 30.62 -4.36 8.30
CA ILE A 161 29.79 -3.17 8.41
C ILE A 161 29.90 -2.31 7.15
N GLN A 162 31.11 -2.15 6.60
CA GLN A 162 31.33 -1.47 5.32
C GLN A 162 30.56 -2.14 4.19
N ARG A 163 30.54 -3.48 4.16
CA ARG A 163 29.78 -4.25 3.18
C ARG A 163 28.29 -3.95 3.27
N HIS A 164 27.67 -4.03 4.44
CA HIS A 164 26.25 -3.69 4.62
C HIS A 164 25.90 -2.28 4.10
N ILE A 165 26.76 -1.29 4.39
CA ILE A 165 26.56 0.08 3.94
C ILE A 165 26.72 0.20 2.43
N ALA A 166 27.76 -0.41 1.86
CA ALA A 166 28.06 -0.31 0.42
C ALA A 166 26.99 -0.98 -0.44
N GLU A 167 26.58 -2.21 -0.10
CA GLU A 167 25.49 -2.92 -0.77
C GLU A 167 24.19 -2.13 -0.70
N SER A 168 23.80 -1.69 0.49
CA SER A 168 22.57 -0.89 0.69
C SER A 168 22.58 0.41 -0.10
N TYR A 169 23.72 1.09 -0.19
CA TYR A 169 23.86 2.31 -0.98
C TYR A 169 23.72 2.04 -2.48
N ALA A 170 24.38 1.00 -2.98
CA ALA A 170 24.30 0.62 -4.39
C ALA A 170 22.86 0.24 -4.80
N GLU A 171 22.19 -0.59 -4.00
CA GLU A 171 20.80 -1.00 -4.20
C GLU A 171 19.84 0.20 -4.15
N TYR A 172 19.99 1.07 -3.14
CA TYR A 172 19.21 2.30 -3.06
C TYR A 172 19.39 3.17 -4.31
N ARG A 173 20.63 3.35 -4.78
CA ARG A 173 20.92 4.17 -5.97
C ARG A 173 20.31 3.58 -7.24
N ALA A 174 20.37 2.27 -7.43
CA ALA A 174 19.76 1.58 -8.54
C ALA A 174 18.22 1.77 -8.52
N CYS A 175 17.59 1.51 -7.37
CA CYS A 175 16.16 1.71 -7.20
C CYS A 175 15.74 3.16 -7.41
N ALA A 176 16.49 4.13 -6.87
CA ALA A 176 16.18 5.55 -7.04
C ALA A 176 16.20 5.95 -8.52
N THR A 177 17.22 5.51 -9.27
CA THR A 177 17.31 5.77 -10.70
C THR A 177 16.11 5.21 -11.45
N TYR A 178 15.73 3.97 -11.18
CA TYR A 178 14.59 3.31 -11.85
C TYR A 178 13.26 4.00 -11.49
N VAL A 179 13.00 4.29 -10.22
CA VAL A 179 11.77 4.96 -9.78
C VAL A 179 11.65 6.35 -10.40
N TYR A 180 12.70 7.16 -10.36
CA TYR A 180 12.66 8.51 -10.96
C TYR A 180 12.56 8.50 -12.47
N ASP A 181 13.19 7.54 -13.15
CA ASP A 181 13.06 7.39 -14.60
C ASP A 181 11.64 6.97 -14.99
N THR A 182 11.07 5.99 -14.30
CA THR A 182 9.67 5.59 -14.49
C THR A 182 8.72 6.77 -14.26
N ALA A 183 8.91 7.53 -13.17
CA ALA A 183 8.08 8.69 -12.86
C ALA A 183 8.13 9.77 -13.96
N ARG A 184 9.31 10.03 -14.54
CA ARG A 184 9.46 11.01 -15.64
C ARG A 184 8.77 10.56 -16.92
N ARG A 185 8.76 9.24 -17.19
CA ARG A 185 8.16 8.67 -18.41
C ARG A 185 6.69 8.38 -18.29
N MET A 186 6.16 8.30 -17.07
CA MET A 186 4.74 8.00 -16.83
C MET A 186 3.82 9.03 -17.48
N ARG A 187 2.77 8.56 -18.15
CA ARG A 187 1.72 9.36 -18.76
C ARG A 187 0.37 8.97 -18.19
N LEU A 188 -0.33 9.93 -17.62
CA LEU A 188 -1.64 9.69 -16.99
C LEU A 188 -2.73 9.33 -18.00
N GLU A 189 -2.57 9.73 -19.25
CA GLU A 189 -3.58 9.59 -20.31
C GLU A 189 -3.38 8.33 -21.17
N SER A 190 -2.24 7.66 -21.10
CA SER A 190 -1.93 6.49 -21.90
C SER A 190 -1.93 5.20 -21.07
N ALA A 191 -2.47 4.12 -21.66
CA ALA A 191 -2.15 2.76 -21.21
C ALA A 191 -0.70 2.44 -21.65
N GLY A 192 0.07 1.71 -20.80
CA GLY A 192 1.43 1.28 -21.18
C GLY A 192 2.51 1.53 -20.16
N ASN A 193 2.15 2.13 -19.01
CA ASN A 193 3.09 2.31 -17.91
C ASN A 193 3.25 1.05 -17.03
N ARG A 194 2.42 0.04 -17.25
CA ARG A 194 2.25 -1.10 -16.36
C ARG A 194 3.55 -1.86 -16.09
N LEU A 195 4.30 -2.18 -17.13
CA LEU A 195 5.52 -2.98 -17.00
C LEU A 195 6.55 -2.31 -16.08
N ASP A 196 6.79 -1.02 -16.29
CA ASP A 196 7.73 -0.26 -15.47
C ASP A 196 7.19 -0.02 -14.05
N SER A 197 5.88 0.24 -13.90
CA SER A 197 5.24 0.40 -12.58
C SER A 197 5.29 -0.88 -11.75
N ASP A 198 5.04 -2.03 -12.38
CA ASP A 198 5.15 -3.34 -11.75
C ASP A 198 6.61 -3.63 -11.37
N GLY A 199 7.55 -3.38 -12.27
CA GLY A 199 8.99 -3.61 -12.06
C GLY A 199 9.58 -2.76 -10.93
N VAL A 200 9.28 -1.46 -10.90
CA VAL A 200 9.80 -0.59 -9.82
C VAL A 200 9.20 -0.98 -8.46
N LYS A 201 7.92 -1.33 -8.40
CA LYS A 201 7.29 -1.80 -7.16
C LYS A 201 7.94 -3.08 -6.69
N LEU A 202 8.05 -4.08 -7.55
CA LEU A 202 8.63 -5.38 -7.23
C LEU A 202 10.01 -5.27 -6.61
N ILE A 203 10.95 -4.57 -7.27
CA ILE A 203 12.34 -4.51 -6.80
C ILE A 203 12.51 -3.56 -5.61
N THR A 204 11.88 -2.39 -5.64
CA THR A 204 12.14 -1.35 -4.64
C THR A 204 11.55 -1.70 -3.27
N THR A 205 10.36 -2.32 -3.22
CA THR A 205 9.74 -2.72 -1.96
C THR A 205 10.55 -3.82 -1.26
N THR A 206 11.04 -4.80 -2.02
CA THR A 206 11.87 -5.88 -1.49
C THR A 206 13.21 -5.34 -0.97
N LEU A 207 13.93 -4.56 -1.76
CA LEU A 207 15.22 -4.00 -1.37
C LEU A 207 15.10 -3.00 -0.19
N ALA A 208 14.02 -2.24 -0.11
CA ALA A 208 13.80 -1.34 1.03
C ALA A 208 13.69 -2.09 2.35
N LYS A 209 13.00 -3.24 2.36
CA LYS A 209 12.90 -4.10 3.53
C LYS A 209 14.26 -4.68 3.90
N GLU A 210 15.04 -5.16 2.93
CA GLU A 210 16.38 -5.70 3.17
C GLU A 210 17.35 -4.64 3.69
N ILE A 211 17.30 -3.42 3.18
CA ILE A 211 18.10 -2.30 3.68
C ILE A 211 17.71 -1.95 5.13
N ALA A 212 16.42 -1.96 5.45
CA ALA A 212 15.96 -1.74 6.81
C ALA A 212 16.39 -2.86 7.76
N ASP A 213 16.37 -4.12 7.30
CA ASP A 213 16.87 -5.27 8.04
C ASP A 213 18.37 -5.16 8.35
N ARG A 214 19.18 -4.82 7.33
CA ARG A 214 20.61 -4.56 7.52
C ARG A 214 20.87 -3.42 8.50
N ALA A 215 20.04 -2.38 8.50
CA ALA A 215 20.16 -1.29 9.47
C ALA A 215 19.90 -1.76 10.90
N ILE A 216 18.87 -2.60 11.12
CA ILE A 216 18.65 -3.24 12.43
C ILE A 216 19.89 -4.06 12.83
N GLN A 217 20.41 -4.86 11.91
CA GLN A 217 21.57 -5.73 12.16
C GLN A 217 22.81 -4.92 12.55
N VAL A 218 23.08 -3.80 11.87
CA VAL A 218 24.22 -2.92 12.19
C VAL A 218 24.06 -2.22 13.55
N LEU A 219 22.84 -1.87 13.93
CA LEU A 219 22.55 -1.26 15.21
C LEU A 219 22.54 -2.28 16.36
N GLY A 220 22.41 -3.58 16.06
CA GLY A 220 22.34 -4.64 17.05
C GLY A 220 21.15 -4.46 18.00
N GLY A 221 21.33 -4.61 19.31
CA GLY A 221 20.26 -4.45 20.30
C GLY A 221 19.52 -3.12 20.23
N TYR A 222 20.19 -2.03 19.89
CA TYR A 222 19.58 -0.72 19.68
C TYR A 222 18.70 -0.67 18.43
N GLY A 223 18.95 -1.50 17.43
CA GLY A 223 18.09 -1.63 16.25
C GLY A 223 16.81 -2.41 16.53
N TYR A 224 16.78 -3.20 17.61
CA TYR A 224 15.65 -4.08 17.96
C TYR A 224 14.62 -3.43 18.88
N VAL A 225 14.93 -2.27 19.44
CA VAL A 225 14.05 -1.52 20.35
C VAL A 225 13.61 -0.19 19.74
N GLY A 226 12.47 0.33 20.20
CA GLY A 226 11.83 1.53 19.64
C GLY A 226 12.58 2.86 19.85
N GLU A 227 13.77 2.84 20.46
CA GLU A 227 14.62 4.03 20.63
C GLU A 227 15.14 4.54 19.29
N TYR A 228 15.46 3.62 18.36
CA TYR A 228 15.85 3.94 16.99
C TYR A 228 14.75 3.57 16.00
N VAL A 229 14.58 4.41 14.99
CA VAL A 229 13.46 4.28 14.01
C VAL A 229 13.54 3.04 13.10
N VAL A 230 14.68 2.35 13.06
CA VAL A 230 14.93 1.29 12.06
C VAL A 230 14.00 0.10 12.22
N GLU A 231 13.62 -0.28 13.45
CA GLU A 231 12.66 -1.36 13.70
C GLU A 231 11.27 -1.02 13.11
N ARG A 232 10.85 0.25 13.24
CA ARG A 232 9.60 0.73 12.65
C ARG A 232 9.69 0.76 11.13
N LEU A 233 10.78 1.25 10.55
CA LEU A 233 10.98 1.28 9.11
C LEU A 233 10.91 -0.12 8.51
N TRP A 234 11.47 -1.12 9.18
CA TRP A 234 11.39 -2.52 8.77
C TRP A 234 9.97 -3.05 8.81
N ARG A 235 9.23 -2.82 9.92
CA ARG A 235 7.84 -3.23 10.05
C ARG A 235 6.94 -2.57 9.01
N ASP A 236 7.12 -1.25 8.79
CA ASP A 236 6.33 -0.49 7.83
C ASP A 236 6.61 -0.92 6.39
N SER A 237 7.85 -1.29 6.06
CA SER A 237 8.23 -1.73 4.71
C SER A 237 7.50 -3.00 4.27
N LYS A 238 7.11 -3.88 5.20
CA LYS A 238 6.44 -5.14 4.85
C LYS A 238 5.08 -4.92 4.19
N LEU A 239 4.34 -3.87 4.56
CA LEU A 239 3.08 -3.55 3.88
C LEU A 239 3.29 -3.26 2.39
N LEU A 240 4.40 -2.62 2.03
CA LEU A 240 4.66 -2.20 0.65
C LEU A 240 4.91 -3.38 -0.30
N GLU A 241 5.33 -4.53 0.22
CA GLU A 241 5.39 -5.79 -0.54
C GLU A 241 3.99 -6.39 -0.81
N ILE A 242 3.00 -6.11 0.06
CA ILE A 242 1.66 -6.72 0.04
C ILE A 242 0.65 -5.82 -0.67
N GLY A 243 0.66 -4.51 -0.36
CA GLY A 243 -0.25 -3.52 -0.91
C GLY A 243 -0.05 -3.29 -2.41
N GLY A 244 -1.11 -2.84 -3.10
CA GLY A 244 -1.08 -2.64 -4.55
C GLY A 244 -0.92 -3.92 -5.38
N GLY A 245 -1.22 -5.07 -4.79
CA GLY A 245 -0.94 -6.43 -5.24
C GLY A 245 0.36 -6.96 -4.64
N THR A 246 0.38 -8.26 -4.28
CA THR A 246 1.59 -8.90 -3.72
C THR A 246 2.73 -8.93 -4.74
N ILE A 247 3.95 -9.18 -4.28
CA ILE A 247 5.13 -9.22 -5.17
C ILE A 247 5.17 -10.45 -6.09
N GLU A 248 4.35 -11.47 -5.83
CA GLU A 248 4.18 -12.65 -6.70
C GLU A 248 3.37 -12.32 -7.94
#